data_bb747fb724e1f66e78d384513fb1c044
#
_entry.id   bb747fb724e1f66e78d384513fb1c044
#
_cell.length_a   1.000
_cell.length_b   1.000
_cell.length_c   1.000
_cell.angle_alpha   90.00
_cell.angle_beta   90.00
_cell.angle_gamma   90.00
#
_symmetry.space_group_name_H-M   'P 1'
#
loop_
_entity.id
_entity.type
_entity.pdbx_description
1 polymer ?
#
loop_
_entity_poly.entity_id
_entity_poly.type
_entity_poly.pdbx_seq_one_letter_code
_entity_poly.pdbx_strand_id
1 'polypeptide(L)'
;VDTDTRQTGSATGHEMLSESAGMWLIYLARHHQFAAFRTFYRATVKTFGDHGQFSYRYDPRNQKRFAVNATLDDLRIIKALNLYDALTHTTRYRQAAANHFATLKAGALKGGKVYDYYNPQSRQTAKTSSLAYIDFKTLGFYERGSTSGRKAYQEQLKVVRGGYLGNVFPLYASSFNWSQLTYSDRALNTSEALEVLLHLAEIGKLKTASQSWLQQQVKDKKLYNGYTTAGSVSDSGQSAANYALAAMIFATVNDRPNYRRAMALVWQDQVTSHVAIQGGIGNAQSGQSYSFNNLTALNAADY
;
A
#
# COMPACT_ATOMS: atom_id res chain seq x y z
N VAL A 1 -1.87 -8.90 -13.45
CA VAL A 1 -0.51 -9.22 -13.02
C VAL A 1 -0.47 -10.70 -12.70
N ASP A 2 0.45 -11.40 -13.31
CA ASP A 2 0.65 -12.83 -13.13
C ASP A 2 1.68 -13.06 -12.03
N THR A 3 1.39 -13.95 -11.09
CA THR A 3 2.32 -14.31 -10.01
C THR A 3 2.81 -15.74 -10.21
N ASP A 4 4.05 -15.87 -10.63
CA ASP A 4 4.74 -17.15 -10.71
C ASP A 4 5.93 -17.12 -9.76
N THR A 5 5.69 -17.44 -8.50
CA THR A 5 6.74 -17.56 -7.48
C THR A 5 6.57 -18.85 -6.69
N ARG A 6 7.69 -19.42 -6.27
CA ARG A 6 7.77 -20.61 -5.40
C ARG A 6 8.07 -20.26 -3.96
N GLN A 7 8.18 -18.97 -3.64
CA GLN A 7 8.49 -18.52 -2.28
C GLN A 7 7.29 -18.74 -1.34
N THR A 8 7.56 -19.29 -0.17
CA THR A 8 6.59 -19.46 0.91
C THR A 8 6.11 -18.07 1.40
N GLY A 9 4.80 -17.89 1.58
CA GLY A 9 4.21 -16.63 2.03
C GLY A 9 3.86 -15.64 0.93
N SER A 10 4.32 -15.87 -0.31
CA SER A 10 3.94 -15.08 -1.48
C SER A 10 2.80 -15.75 -2.26
N ALA A 11 2.11 -14.98 -3.12
CA ALA A 11 1.18 -15.54 -4.08
C ALA A 11 1.92 -16.51 -5.02
N THR A 12 1.37 -17.66 -5.26
CA THR A 12 2.01 -18.73 -6.05
C THR A 12 1.09 -19.19 -7.17
N GLY A 13 1.68 -19.82 -8.20
CA GLY A 13 0.91 -20.50 -9.21
C GLY A 13 -0.05 -19.60 -9.98
N HIS A 14 0.39 -18.43 -10.40
CA HIS A 14 -0.37 -17.47 -11.17
C HIS A 14 -1.54 -16.82 -10.40
N GLU A 15 -1.53 -16.88 -9.09
CA GLU A 15 -2.51 -16.17 -8.28
C GLU A 15 -2.43 -14.66 -8.50
N MET A 16 -3.58 -14.01 -8.50
CA MET A 16 -3.72 -12.57 -8.71
C MET A 16 -4.01 -11.87 -7.39
N LEU A 17 -3.45 -10.67 -7.18
CA LEU A 17 -3.63 -9.87 -5.97
C LEU A 17 -4.42 -8.58 -6.27
N SER A 18 -5.37 -8.25 -5.41
CA SER A 18 -6.09 -6.97 -5.47
C SER A 18 -5.17 -5.76 -5.21
N GLU A 19 -4.09 -5.95 -4.44
CA GLU A 19 -3.01 -4.98 -4.28
C GLU A 19 -2.48 -4.50 -5.63
N SER A 20 -2.04 -5.44 -6.47
CA SER A 20 -1.54 -5.12 -7.80
C SER A 20 -2.59 -4.46 -8.67
N ALA A 21 -3.86 -4.87 -8.54
CA ALA A 21 -4.95 -4.26 -9.28
C ALA A 21 -5.17 -2.79 -8.88
N GLY A 22 -5.19 -2.48 -7.59
CA GLY A 22 -5.32 -1.11 -7.08
C GLY A 22 -4.16 -0.20 -7.53
N MET A 23 -2.92 -0.71 -7.42
CA MET A 23 -1.72 0.03 -7.84
C MET A 23 -1.70 0.31 -9.36
N TRP A 24 -2.11 -0.67 -10.17
CA TRP A 24 -2.18 -0.51 -11.63
C TRP A 24 -3.29 0.46 -12.04
N LEU A 25 -4.44 0.44 -11.38
CA LEU A 25 -5.50 1.42 -11.61
C LEU A 25 -5.04 2.85 -11.32
N ILE A 26 -4.30 3.08 -10.23
CA ILE A 26 -3.73 4.40 -9.90
C ILE A 26 -2.79 4.85 -11.03
N TYR A 27 -1.90 3.97 -11.48
CA TYR A 27 -0.98 4.24 -12.60
C TYR A 27 -1.73 4.61 -13.87
N LEU A 28 -2.72 3.81 -14.29
CA LEU A 28 -3.50 4.08 -15.50
C LEU A 28 -4.24 5.43 -15.44
N ALA A 29 -4.77 5.80 -14.27
CA ALA A 29 -5.44 7.08 -14.09
C ALA A 29 -4.44 8.25 -14.23
N ARG A 30 -3.28 8.18 -13.57
CA ARG A 30 -2.22 9.23 -13.64
C ARG A 30 -1.67 9.42 -15.05
N HIS A 31 -1.53 8.34 -15.81
CA HIS A 31 -1.08 8.37 -17.20
C HIS A 31 -2.20 8.68 -18.21
N HIS A 32 -3.36 9.13 -17.75
CA HIS A 32 -4.51 9.45 -18.60
C HIS A 32 -4.95 8.30 -19.53
N GLN A 33 -4.62 7.05 -19.17
CA GLN A 33 -5.03 5.85 -19.92
C GLN A 33 -6.45 5.44 -19.56
N PHE A 34 -7.39 6.35 -19.72
CA PHE A 34 -8.76 6.21 -19.21
C PHE A 34 -9.55 5.07 -19.85
N ALA A 35 -9.27 4.71 -21.11
CA ALA A 35 -9.91 3.56 -21.75
C ALA A 35 -9.43 2.25 -21.14
N ALA A 36 -8.12 2.10 -20.96
CA ALA A 36 -7.51 0.96 -20.29
C ALA A 36 -7.98 0.85 -18.83
N PHE A 37 -8.05 1.98 -18.10
CA PHE A 37 -8.58 2.04 -16.74
C PHE A 37 -10.00 1.44 -16.66
N ARG A 38 -10.93 1.89 -17.53
CA ARG A 38 -12.31 1.39 -17.53
C ARG A 38 -12.40 -0.11 -17.78
N THR A 39 -11.60 -0.60 -18.72
CA THR A 39 -11.57 -2.04 -19.04
C THR A 39 -10.97 -2.83 -17.89
N PHE A 40 -9.86 -2.36 -17.32
CA PHE A 40 -9.18 -3.02 -16.21
C PHE A 40 -10.01 -2.99 -14.93
N TYR A 41 -10.69 -1.88 -14.61
CA TYR A 41 -11.59 -1.82 -13.45
C TYR A 41 -12.74 -2.82 -13.55
N ARG A 42 -13.37 -2.97 -14.74
CA ARG A 42 -14.39 -4.01 -14.93
C ARG A 42 -13.83 -5.41 -14.72
N ALA A 43 -12.63 -5.69 -15.21
CA ALA A 43 -11.94 -6.95 -14.97
C ALA A 43 -11.64 -7.14 -13.47
N THR A 44 -11.18 -6.10 -12.77
CA THR A 44 -10.92 -6.11 -11.32
C THR A 44 -12.19 -6.47 -10.53
N VAL A 45 -13.32 -5.84 -10.84
CA VAL A 45 -14.62 -6.17 -10.19
C VAL A 45 -15.03 -7.60 -10.48
N LYS A 46 -14.88 -8.06 -11.73
CA LYS A 46 -15.21 -9.44 -12.11
C LYS A 46 -14.33 -10.47 -11.40
N THR A 47 -13.03 -10.17 -11.26
CA THR A 47 -12.04 -11.10 -10.69
C THR A 47 -12.09 -11.13 -9.16
N PHE A 48 -12.09 -9.97 -8.52
CA PHE A 48 -11.92 -9.84 -7.08
C PHE A 48 -13.20 -9.49 -6.32
N GLY A 49 -14.22 -8.95 -7.00
CA GLY A 49 -15.45 -8.46 -6.33
C GLY A 49 -16.14 -9.56 -5.53
N ASP A 50 -16.36 -9.28 -4.23
CA ASP A 50 -17.01 -10.16 -3.28
C ASP A 50 -17.80 -9.34 -2.25
N HIS A 51 -19.13 -9.44 -2.27
CA HIS A 51 -20.03 -8.76 -1.34
C HIS A 51 -19.78 -7.23 -1.19
N GLY A 52 -19.37 -6.57 -2.29
CA GLY A 52 -19.11 -5.13 -2.33
C GLY A 52 -17.72 -4.69 -1.89
N GLN A 53 -16.87 -5.61 -1.44
CA GLN A 53 -15.42 -5.45 -1.23
C GLN A 53 -14.65 -6.25 -2.29
N PHE A 54 -13.31 -6.25 -2.22
CA PHE A 54 -12.46 -7.03 -3.13
C PHE A 54 -11.71 -8.11 -2.34
N SER A 55 -11.87 -9.39 -2.76
CA SER A 55 -11.01 -10.45 -2.24
C SER A 55 -9.54 -10.08 -2.47
N TYR A 56 -8.68 -10.23 -1.44
CA TYR A 56 -7.28 -9.84 -1.58
C TYR A 56 -6.51 -10.71 -2.59
N ARG A 57 -7.01 -11.94 -2.86
CA ARG A 57 -6.36 -12.93 -3.71
C ARG A 57 -7.37 -13.73 -4.52
N TYR A 58 -7.04 -14.03 -5.77
CA TYR A 58 -7.81 -14.88 -6.68
C TYR A 58 -6.90 -15.95 -7.27
N ASP A 59 -7.33 -17.21 -7.20
CA ASP A 59 -6.67 -18.34 -7.86
C ASP A 59 -7.35 -18.61 -9.20
N PRO A 60 -6.71 -18.31 -10.34
CA PRO A 60 -7.31 -18.50 -11.67
C PRO A 60 -7.46 -19.97 -12.07
N ARG A 61 -6.68 -20.88 -11.50
CA ARG A 61 -6.78 -22.32 -11.81
C ARG A 61 -8.05 -22.92 -11.26
N ASN A 62 -8.38 -22.58 -10.03
CA ASN A 62 -9.59 -23.05 -9.35
C ASN A 62 -10.75 -22.06 -9.45
N GLN A 63 -10.54 -20.91 -10.11
CA GLN A 63 -11.50 -19.81 -10.21
C GLN A 63 -12.03 -19.37 -8.83
N LYS A 64 -11.16 -19.42 -7.81
CA LYS A 64 -11.52 -19.22 -6.42
C LYS A 64 -11.03 -17.89 -5.89
N ARG A 65 -11.92 -17.13 -5.27
CA ARG A 65 -11.59 -15.97 -4.41
C ARG A 65 -11.31 -16.43 -3.00
N PHE A 66 -10.38 -15.75 -2.35
CA PHE A 66 -10.16 -15.91 -0.92
C PHE A 66 -11.25 -15.17 -0.15
N ALA A 67 -11.61 -15.68 1.04
CA ALA A 67 -12.80 -15.25 1.76
C ALA A 67 -12.69 -13.86 2.42
N VAL A 68 -11.52 -13.22 2.36
CA VAL A 68 -11.25 -11.92 2.99
C VAL A 68 -10.72 -10.91 1.99
N ASN A 69 -10.92 -9.64 2.30
CA ASN A 69 -10.22 -8.53 1.63
C ASN A 69 -8.87 -8.25 2.30
N ALA A 70 -8.07 -7.36 1.72
CA ALA A 70 -7.06 -6.59 2.42
C ALA A 70 -7.52 -5.12 2.40
N THR A 71 -7.72 -4.53 3.57
CA THR A 71 -8.38 -3.22 3.66
C THR A 71 -7.65 -2.12 2.88
N LEU A 72 -6.32 -2.16 2.84
CA LEU A 72 -5.54 -1.20 2.06
C LEU A 72 -5.76 -1.36 0.56
N ASP A 73 -5.95 -2.59 0.07
CA ASP A 73 -6.18 -2.82 -1.36
C ASP A 73 -7.52 -2.24 -1.82
N ASP A 74 -8.58 -2.43 -1.01
CA ASP A 74 -9.86 -1.78 -1.26
C ASP A 74 -9.73 -0.25 -1.25
N LEU A 75 -9.01 0.32 -0.29
CA LEU A 75 -8.76 1.77 -0.23
C LEU A 75 -7.97 2.26 -1.45
N ARG A 76 -6.98 1.50 -1.95
CA ARG A 76 -6.26 1.81 -3.19
C ARG A 76 -7.19 1.82 -4.41
N ILE A 77 -8.08 0.84 -4.53
CA ILE A 77 -9.07 0.79 -5.64
C ILE A 77 -10.02 2.00 -5.53
N ILE A 78 -10.54 2.30 -4.35
CA ILE A 78 -11.38 3.50 -4.10
C ILE A 78 -10.63 4.78 -4.45
N LYS A 79 -9.35 4.90 -4.04
CA LYS A 79 -8.47 6.03 -4.39
C LYS A 79 -8.32 6.18 -5.90
N ALA A 80 -8.15 5.07 -6.63
CA ALA A 80 -8.04 5.08 -8.09
C ALA A 80 -9.33 5.56 -8.77
N LEU A 81 -10.50 5.16 -8.28
CA LEU A 81 -11.79 5.62 -8.80
C LEU A 81 -11.99 7.12 -8.59
N ASN A 82 -11.67 7.63 -7.39
CA ASN A 82 -11.74 9.05 -7.09
C ASN A 82 -10.74 9.86 -7.94
N LEU A 83 -9.53 9.32 -8.15
CA LEU A 83 -8.50 9.94 -8.98
C LEU A 83 -8.94 10.03 -10.45
N TYR A 84 -9.54 8.96 -10.98
CA TYR A 84 -10.11 8.96 -12.33
C TYR A 84 -11.13 10.10 -12.49
N ASP A 85 -12.10 10.20 -11.58
CA ASP A 85 -13.13 11.22 -11.65
C ASP A 85 -12.55 12.65 -11.54
N ALA A 86 -11.55 12.83 -10.68
CA ALA A 86 -10.86 14.11 -10.54
C ALA A 86 -10.12 14.52 -11.82
N LEU A 87 -9.39 13.60 -12.44
CA LEU A 87 -8.60 13.86 -13.66
C LEU A 87 -9.46 14.02 -14.91
N THR A 88 -10.60 13.36 -14.98
CA THR A 88 -11.54 13.47 -16.12
C THR A 88 -12.61 14.55 -15.92
N HIS A 89 -12.63 15.20 -14.75
CA HIS A 89 -13.69 16.15 -14.36
C HIS A 89 -15.11 15.55 -14.46
N THR A 90 -15.23 14.25 -14.14
CA THR A 90 -16.49 13.51 -14.16
C THR A 90 -16.88 13.01 -12.78
N THR A 91 -18.06 12.42 -12.70
CA THR A 91 -18.56 11.74 -11.51
C THR A 91 -18.85 10.26 -11.81
N ARG A 92 -18.21 9.72 -12.83
CA ARG A 92 -18.48 8.39 -13.38
C ARG A 92 -18.38 7.29 -12.34
N TYR A 93 -17.40 7.38 -11.46
CA TYR A 93 -17.12 6.36 -10.45
C TYR A 93 -17.46 6.79 -9.03
N ARG A 94 -17.98 8.02 -8.83
CA ARG A 94 -18.35 8.54 -7.51
C ARG A 94 -19.24 7.57 -6.73
N GLN A 95 -20.29 7.06 -7.35
CA GLN A 95 -21.23 6.15 -6.68
C GLN A 95 -20.58 4.80 -6.38
N ALA A 96 -19.80 4.24 -7.32
CA ALA A 96 -19.09 2.96 -7.10
C ALA A 96 -18.08 3.09 -5.94
N ALA A 97 -17.27 4.14 -5.93
CA ALA A 97 -16.31 4.42 -4.85
C ALA A 97 -17.01 4.60 -3.50
N ALA A 98 -18.11 5.35 -3.45
CA ALA A 98 -18.90 5.54 -2.24
C ALA A 98 -19.53 4.24 -1.73
N ASN A 99 -20.03 3.39 -2.63
CA ASN A 99 -20.61 2.08 -2.29
C ASN A 99 -19.54 1.13 -1.72
N HIS A 100 -18.36 1.06 -2.34
CA HIS A 100 -17.24 0.28 -1.81
C HIS A 100 -16.82 0.79 -0.42
N PHE A 101 -16.70 2.11 -0.25
CA PHE A 101 -16.37 2.68 1.06
C PHE A 101 -17.44 2.40 2.12
N ALA A 102 -18.73 2.46 1.77
CA ALA A 102 -19.84 2.11 2.67
C ALA A 102 -19.76 0.63 3.09
N THR A 103 -19.41 -0.27 2.18
CA THR A 103 -19.18 -1.69 2.49
C THR A 103 -18.02 -1.85 3.48
N LEU A 104 -16.90 -1.16 3.26
CA LEU A 104 -15.78 -1.17 4.22
C LEU A 104 -16.22 -0.65 5.60
N LYS A 105 -17.02 0.41 5.67
CA LYS A 105 -17.55 0.92 6.96
C LYS A 105 -18.42 -0.08 7.69
N ALA A 106 -19.14 -0.94 6.99
CA ALA A 106 -19.93 -2.01 7.61
C ALA A 106 -19.07 -3.20 8.06
N GLY A 107 -17.90 -3.39 7.49
CA GLY A 107 -16.96 -4.48 7.72
C GLY A 107 -15.61 -4.04 8.29
N ALA A 108 -14.61 -3.94 7.42
CA ALA A 108 -13.22 -3.68 7.79
C ALA A 108 -12.96 -2.32 8.46
N LEU A 109 -13.86 -1.33 8.32
CA LEU A 109 -13.78 -0.03 8.99
C LEU A 109 -14.82 0.13 10.11
N LYS A 110 -15.39 -0.96 10.60
CA LYS A 110 -16.46 -0.94 11.60
C LYS A 110 -16.03 -0.24 12.89
N GLY A 111 -16.91 0.64 13.39
CA GLY A 111 -16.67 1.38 14.63
C GLY A 111 -15.54 2.40 14.55
N GLY A 112 -15.15 2.84 13.34
CA GLY A 112 -14.08 3.81 13.13
C GLY A 112 -12.67 3.24 13.26
N LYS A 113 -12.54 1.93 13.43
CA LYS A 113 -11.28 1.19 13.44
C LYS A 113 -10.93 0.75 12.02
N VAL A 114 -9.65 0.64 11.70
CA VAL A 114 -9.17 0.06 10.44
C VAL A 114 -8.65 -1.33 10.73
N TYR A 115 -9.42 -2.37 10.44
CA TYR A 115 -8.97 -3.75 10.60
C TYR A 115 -8.24 -4.21 9.34
N ASP A 116 -7.31 -5.17 9.49
CA ASP A 116 -6.51 -5.67 8.36
C ASP A 116 -7.39 -6.29 7.27
N TYR A 117 -8.45 -6.99 7.69
CA TYR A 117 -9.40 -7.62 6.78
C TYR A 117 -10.78 -7.79 7.42
N TYR A 118 -11.76 -8.09 6.56
CA TYR A 118 -13.10 -8.53 6.90
C TYR A 118 -13.49 -9.74 6.06
N ASN A 119 -14.12 -10.74 6.70
CA ASN A 119 -14.73 -11.86 6.01
C ASN A 119 -16.25 -11.64 5.97
N PRO A 120 -16.87 -11.41 4.79
CA PRO A 120 -18.28 -11.10 4.68
C PRO A 120 -19.18 -12.32 4.97
N GLN A 121 -18.70 -13.53 4.76
CA GLN A 121 -19.47 -14.77 5.01
C GLN A 121 -19.57 -15.05 6.51
N SER A 122 -18.45 -15.06 7.24
CA SER A 122 -18.42 -15.28 8.68
C SER A 122 -18.70 -14.02 9.50
N ARG A 123 -18.70 -12.83 8.86
CA ARG A 123 -18.82 -11.50 9.49
C ARG A 123 -17.73 -11.20 10.52
N GLN A 124 -16.56 -11.79 10.33
CA GLN A 124 -15.42 -11.62 11.22
C GLN A 124 -14.42 -10.61 10.67
N THR A 125 -13.89 -9.76 11.53
CA THR A 125 -12.76 -8.88 11.25
C THR A 125 -11.45 -9.48 11.77
N ALA A 126 -10.31 -9.00 11.28
CA ALA A 126 -9.05 -9.14 11.99
C ALA A 126 -9.16 -8.57 13.42
N LYS A 127 -8.24 -8.94 14.30
CA LYS A 127 -8.10 -8.34 15.64
C LYS A 127 -7.12 -7.16 15.64
N THR A 128 -6.41 -6.99 14.56
CA THR A 128 -5.30 -6.04 14.37
C THR A 128 -5.61 -5.01 13.29
N SER A 129 -4.90 -3.88 13.39
CA SER A 129 -4.71 -2.91 12.33
C SER A 129 -3.23 -2.86 11.99
N SER A 130 -2.83 -3.27 10.81
CA SER A 130 -1.54 -2.83 10.26
C SER A 130 -1.55 -1.31 10.15
N LEU A 131 -0.54 -0.63 10.69
CA LEU A 131 -0.50 0.83 10.63
C LEU A 131 -0.29 1.32 9.19
N ALA A 132 0.30 0.49 8.32
CA ALA A 132 0.40 0.72 6.89
C ALA A 132 -0.96 0.78 6.18
N TYR A 133 -1.99 0.12 6.73
CA TYR A 133 -3.31 0.07 6.10
C TYR A 133 -4.16 1.33 6.32
N ILE A 134 -3.67 2.28 7.11
CA ILE A 134 -4.39 3.51 7.45
C ILE A 134 -4.05 4.61 6.42
N ASP A 135 -4.64 4.52 5.22
CA ASP A 135 -4.52 5.56 4.17
C ASP A 135 -5.36 6.79 4.53
N PHE A 136 -4.74 7.71 5.25
CA PHE A 136 -5.40 8.93 5.73
C PHE A 136 -5.97 9.82 4.63
N LYS A 137 -5.39 9.79 3.43
CA LYS A 137 -5.88 10.60 2.32
C LYS A 137 -7.22 10.08 1.81
N THR A 138 -7.32 8.78 1.61
CA THR A 138 -8.56 8.12 1.18
C THR A 138 -9.62 8.13 2.29
N LEU A 139 -9.24 7.77 3.52
CA LEU A 139 -10.15 7.82 4.68
C LEU A 139 -10.69 9.23 4.91
N GLY A 140 -9.82 10.24 4.88
CA GLY A 140 -10.19 11.64 5.09
C GLY A 140 -11.16 12.20 4.04
N PHE A 141 -11.12 11.69 2.82
CA PHE A 141 -12.07 12.08 1.77
C PHE A 141 -13.51 11.74 2.16
N TYR A 142 -13.73 10.59 2.79
CA TYR A 142 -15.07 10.12 3.17
C TYR A 142 -15.46 10.46 4.62
N GLU A 143 -14.51 10.49 5.53
CA GLU A 143 -14.79 10.58 6.96
C GLU A 143 -14.90 12.02 7.45
N ARG A 144 -14.18 12.98 6.85
CA ARG A 144 -14.18 14.36 7.31
C ARG A 144 -15.50 15.10 7.13
N GLY A 145 -16.41 14.58 6.32
CA GLY A 145 -17.72 15.20 6.02
C GLY A 145 -18.74 15.11 7.17
N SER A 146 -18.54 14.27 8.18
CA SER A 146 -19.47 14.07 9.29
C SER A 146 -18.77 14.14 10.65
N THR A 147 -19.53 14.41 11.71
CA THR A 147 -18.97 14.44 13.09
C THR A 147 -18.47 13.09 13.53
N SER A 148 -19.20 12.01 13.25
CA SER A 148 -18.79 10.65 13.57
C SER A 148 -17.58 10.22 12.76
N GLY A 149 -17.51 10.57 11.48
CA GLY A 149 -16.35 10.31 10.64
C GLY A 149 -15.12 11.08 11.10
N ARG A 150 -15.23 12.36 11.41
CA ARG A 150 -14.12 13.13 11.99
C ARG A 150 -13.58 12.49 13.28
N LYS A 151 -14.46 11.98 14.14
CA LYS A 151 -14.05 11.26 15.35
C LYS A 151 -13.27 9.97 15.00
N ALA A 152 -13.78 9.17 14.07
CA ALA A 152 -13.11 7.97 13.59
C ALA A 152 -11.70 8.29 13.03
N TYR A 153 -11.61 9.28 12.16
CA TYR A 153 -10.34 9.75 11.60
C TYR A 153 -9.33 10.18 12.67
N GLN A 154 -9.76 10.89 13.70
CA GLN A 154 -8.88 11.33 14.80
C GLN A 154 -8.40 10.14 15.65
N GLU A 155 -9.25 9.15 15.92
CA GLU A 155 -8.85 7.93 16.62
C GLU A 155 -7.83 7.10 15.81
N GLN A 156 -8.03 6.97 14.50
CA GLN A 156 -7.08 6.33 13.60
C GLN A 156 -5.72 7.05 13.63
N LEU A 157 -5.73 8.39 13.57
CA LEU A 157 -4.51 9.19 13.66
C LEU A 157 -3.82 9.05 15.02
N LYS A 158 -4.59 8.97 16.11
CA LYS A 158 -4.08 8.71 17.46
C LYS A 158 -3.40 7.35 17.55
N VAL A 159 -4.01 6.30 16.98
CA VAL A 159 -3.42 4.95 16.93
C VAL A 159 -2.09 4.97 16.18
N VAL A 160 -2.04 5.57 14.99
CA VAL A 160 -0.76 5.62 14.24
C VAL A 160 0.30 6.39 15.03
N ARG A 161 -0.04 7.55 15.58
CA ARG A 161 0.92 8.36 16.36
C ARG A 161 1.42 7.65 17.61
N GLY A 162 0.56 6.89 18.28
CA GLY A 162 0.95 6.12 19.46
C GLY A 162 1.89 4.96 19.18
N GLY A 163 1.94 4.48 17.93
CA GLY A 163 2.89 3.47 17.47
C GLY A 163 4.30 3.96 17.16
N TYR A 164 4.59 5.25 17.37
CA TYR A 164 5.91 5.82 17.11
C TYR A 164 6.98 5.23 18.04
N LEU A 165 8.05 4.68 17.47
CA LEU A 165 9.10 3.96 18.18
C LEU A 165 10.18 4.88 18.81
N GLY A 166 10.10 6.18 18.55
CA GLY A 166 11.00 7.17 19.14
C GLY A 166 12.01 7.76 18.15
N ASN A 167 12.71 8.82 18.58
CA ASN A 167 13.59 9.58 17.68
C ASN A 167 14.90 8.86 17.31
N VAL A 168 15.30 7.85 18.08
CA VAL A 168 16.50 7.04 17.78
C VAL A 168 16.22 6.11 16.58
N PHE A 169 15.03 5.52 16.54
CA PHE A 169 14.55 4.74 15.41
C PHE A 169 13.17 5.25 15.00
N PRO A 170 13.09 6.29 14.16
CA PRO A 170 11.89 7.12 13.97
C PRO A 170 10.90 6.52 12.97
N LEU A 171 10.63 5.24 13.11
CA LEU A 171 9.55 4.51 12.43
C LEU A 171 8.39 4.24 13.39
N TYR A 172 7.47 3.43 12.95
CA TYR A 172 6.25 3.09 13.69
C TYR A 172 6.14 1.58 13.84
N ALA A 173 5.52 1.11 14.91
CA ALA A 173 5.19 -0.31 15.09
C ALA A 173 4.38 -0.83 13.88
N SER A 174 4.51 -2.12 13.57
CA SER A 174 3.85 -2.70 12.39
C SER A 174 2.32 -2.71 12.52
N SER A 175 1.79 -2.96 13.72
CA SER A 175 0.35 -3.09 13.94
C SER A 175 -0.08 -2.71 15.36
N PHE A 176 -1.39 -2.50 15.51
CA PHE A 176 -2.08 -2.29 16.77
C PHE A 176 -3.14 -3.37 16.98
N ASN A 177 -3.15 -4.02 18.15
CA ASN A 177 -4.14 -5.02 18.55
C ASN A 177 -5.28 -4.37 19.35
N TRP A 178 -6.49 -4.37 18.81
CA TRP A 178 -7.65 -3.72 19.40
C TRP A 178 -8.18 -4.44 20.65
N SER A 179 -7.93 -5.73 20.79
CA SER A 179 -8.40 -6.51 21.95
C SER A 179 -7.49 -6.31 23.15
N GLN A 180 -6.19 -6.19 22.90
CA GLN A 180 -5.16 -6.05 23.92
C GLN A 180 -4.75 -4.59 24.18
N LEU A 181 -5.10 -3.69 23.26
CA LEU A 181 -4.70 -2.29 23.25
C LEU A 181 -3.18 -2.10 23.25
N THR A 182 -2.47 -2.97 22.52
CA THR A 182 -1.01 -3.00 22.43
C THR A 182 -0.52 -2.87 21.00
N TYR A 183 0.67 -2.30 20.86
CA TYR A 183 1.40 -2.32 19.60
C TYR A 183 2.24 -3.58 19.48
N SER A 184 2.45 -4.02 18.23
CA SER A 184 3.32 -5.14 17.93
C SER A 184 4.78 -4.81 18.28
N ASP A 185 5.47 -5.77 18.88
CA ASP A 185 6.92 -5.78 19.15
C ASP A 185 7.70 -6.56 18.07
N ARG A 186 7.02 -7.08 17.06
CA ARG A 186 7.63 -7.83 15.95
C ARG A 186 8.53 -6.93 15.11
N ALA A 187 9.49 -7.56 14.44
CA ALA A 187 10.30 -6.89 13.44
C ALA A 187 9.41 -6.23 12.35
N LEU A 188 9.85 -5.07 11.90
CA LEU A 188 9.18 -4.31 10.86
C LEU A 188 9.53 -4.85 9.48
N ASN A 189 8.54 -4.96 8.60
CA ASN A 189 8.75 -4.95 7.16
C ASN A 189 8.93 -3.49 6.71
N THR A 190 10.02 -3.19 6.02
CA THR A 190 10.35 -1.81 5.68
C THR A 190 9.37 -1.21 4.67
N SER A 191 8.87 -1.97 3.71
CA SER A 191 7.85 -1.45 2.78
C SER A 191 6.60 -1.00 3.53
N GLU A 192 6.09 -1.80 4.47
CA GLU A 192 4.95 -1.42 5.31
C GLU A 192 5.26 -0.20 6.19
N ALA A 193 6.45 -0.17 6.80
CA ALA A 193 6.86 0.98 7.61
C ALA A 193 6.95 2.28 6.80
N LEU A 194 7.41 2.20 5.55
CA LEU A 194 7.46 3.34 4.63
C LEU A 194 6.06 3.75 4.12
N GLU A 195 5.13 2.82 3.97
CA GLU A 195 3.73 3.17 3.69
C GLU A 195 3.12 4.00 4.81
N VAL A 196 3.41 3.69 6.09
CA VAL A 196 3.01 4.55 7.21
C VAL A 196 3.56 5.96 7.07
N LEU A 197 4.85 6.09 6.74
CA LEU A 197 5.48 7.40 6.53
C LEU A 197 4.86 8.16 5.35
N LEU A 198 4.57 7.46 4.23
CA LEU A 198 3.93 8.05 3.06
C LEU A 198 2.53 8.58 3.39
N HIS A 199 1.71 7.79 4.07
CA HIS A 199 0.36 8.19 4.48
C HIS A 199 0.39 9.39 5.45
N LEU A 200 1.39 9.47 6.33
CA LEU A 200 1.59 10.64 7.19
C LEU A 200 2.11 11.85 6.41
N ALA A 201 3.00 11.65 5.43
CA ALA A 201 3.49 12.72 4.55
C ALA A 201 2.34 13.34 3.72
N GLU A 202 1.47 12.50 3.14
CA GLU A 202 0.32 12.93 2.34
C GLU A 202 -0.65 13.85 3.08
N ILE A 203 -0.66 13.81 4.42
CA ILE A 203 -1.50 14.68 5.26
C ILE A 203 -0.68 15.73 6.05
N GLY A 204 0.60 15.93 5.71
CA GLY A 204 1.48 16.90 6.36
C GLY A 204 1.79 16.59 7.83
N LYS A 205 1.86 15.30 8.19
CA LYS A 205 2.12 14.82 9.58
C LYS A 205 3.38 13.95 9.69
N LEU A 206 4.19 13.88 8.64
CA LEU A 206 5.49 13.22 8.71
C LEU A 206 6.37 13.94 9.74
N LYS A 207 7.03 13.17 10.61
CA LYS A 207 7.98 13.72 11.58
C LYS A 207 9.32 14.05 10.90
N THR A 208 9.93 15.17 11.27
CA THR A 208 11.26 15.56 10.79
C THR A 208 12.31 14.49 11.07
N ALA A 209 12.26 13.84 12.26
CA ALA A 209 13.18 12.75 12.59
C ALA A 209 13.04 11.57 11.61
N SER A 210 11.81 11.19 11.23
CA SER A 210 11.55 10.13 10.24
C SER A 210 12.08 10.50 8.86
N GLN A 211 11.88 11.75 8.45
CA GLN A 211 12.41 12.26 7.18
C GLN A 211 13.94 12.24 7.17
N SER A 212 14.59 12.75 8.22
CA SER A 212 16.06 12.79 8.32
C SER A 212 16.67 11.39 8.34
N TRP A 213 16.05 10.45 9.07
CA TRP A 213 16.47 9.05 9.07
C TRP A 213 16.40 8.45 7.66
N LEU A 214 15.29 8.66 6.98
CA LEU A 214 15.09 8.13 5.62
C LEU A 214 16.08 8.73 4.62
N GLN A 215 16.36 10.05 4.71
CA GLN A 215 17.39 10.71 3.92
C GLN A 215 18.76 10.05 4.12
N GLN A 216 19.13 9.73 5.38
CA GLN A 216 20.40 9.09 5.68
C GLN A 216 20.46 7.65 5.13
N GLN A 217 19.37 6.84 5.31
CA GLN A 217 19.33 5.47 4.77
C GLN A 217 19.49 5.46 3.23
N VAL A 218 18.81 6.37 2.54
CA VAL A 218 18.91 6.48 1.08
C VAL A 218 20.28 6.99 0.64
N LYS A 219 20.86 7.95 1.35
CA LYS A 219 22.22 8.45 1.08
C LYS A 219 23.26 7.35 1.22
N ASP A 220 23.16 6.56 2.27
CA ASP A 220 24.11 5.49 2.58
C ASP A 220 23.83 4.18 1.82
N LYS A 221 22.73 4.12 1.05
CA LYS A 221 22.26 2.91 0.36
C LYS A 221 22.02 1.73 1.32
N LYS A 222 21.44 2.01 2.49
CA LYS A 222 21.25 1.06 3.59
C LYS A 222 19.78 0.95 4.02
N LEU A 223 18.85 1.08 3.07
CA LEU A 223 17.43 0.89 3.32
C LEU A 223 17.09 -0.60 3.25
N TYR A 224 17.35 -1.31 4.34
CA TYR A 224 17.18 -2.76 4.44
C TYR A 224 15.71 -3.18 4.48
N ASN A 225 15.42 -4.45 4.19
CA ASN A 225 14.06 -4.98 4.11
C ASN A 225 13.39 -5.17 5.48
N GLY A 226 14.16 -5.26 6.54
CA GLY A 226 13.60 -5.44 7.89
C GLY A 226 14.46 -4.86 9.00
N TYR A 227 13.75 -4.38 10.04
CA TYR A 227 14.37 -3.87 11.26
C TYR A 227 13.61 -4.39 12.48
N THR A 228 14.31 -4.60 13.59
CA THR A 228 13.66 -4.77 14.91
C THR A 228 13.01 -3.45 15.35
N THR A 229 12.14 -3.48 16.33
CA THR A 229 11.56 -2.25 16.93
C THR A 229 12.59 -1.37 17.63
N ALA A 230 13.76 -1.91 17.94
CA ALA A 230 14.91 -1.17 18.49
C ALA A 230 15.82 -0.57 17.39
N GLY A 231 15.55 -0.82 16.10
CA GLY A 231 16.30 -0.29 14.97
C GLY A 231 17.49 -1.13 14.50
N SER A 232 17.69 -2.33 15.05
CA SER A 232 18.68 -3.27 14.53
C SER A 232 18.17 -3.91 13.24
N VAL A 233 19.06 -4.17 12.27
CA VAL A 233 18.72 -4.86 11.03
C VAL A 233 18.31 -6.30 11.32
N SER A 234 17.11 -6.70 10.88
CA SER A 234 16.59 -8.07 10.99
C SER A 234 16.59 -8.80 9.64
N ASP A 235 16.53 -8.06 8.54
CA ASP A 235 16.69 -8.56 7.17
C ASP A 235 17.55 -7.56 6.39
N SER A 236 18.77 -7.97 6.04
CA SER A 236 19.76 -7.13 5.34
C SER A 236 19.55 -7.06 3.82
N GLY A 237 18.56 -7.74 3.26
CA GLY A 237 18.14 -7.57 1.88
C GLY A 237 17.67 -6.13 1.63
N GLN A 238 17.63 -5.74 0.38
CA GLN A 238 17.09 -4.45 -0.06
C GLN A 238 16.16 -4.67 -1.24
N SER A 239 15.17 -3.79 -1.42
CA SER A 239 14.26 -3.88 -2.55
C SER A 239 14.04 -2.52 -3.22
N ALA A 240 13.85 -2.55 -4.54
CA ALA A 240 13.49 -1.35 -5.31
C ALA A 240 12.20 -0.70 -4.79
N ALA A 241 11.24 -1.47 -4.26
CA ALA A 241 10.02 -0.93 -3.69
C ALA A 241 10.28 -0.04 -2.48
N ASN A 242 11.24 -0.39 -1.61
CA ASN A 242 11.60 0.47 -0.47
C ASN A 242 12.13 1.82 -0.93
N TYR A 243 13.00 1.83 -1.93
CA TYR A 243 13.52 3.09 -2.51
C TYR A 243 12.43 3.86 -3.27
N ALA A 244 11.51 3.18 -3.94
CA ALA A 244 10.38 3.81 -4.60
C ALA A 244 9.42 4.47 -3.61
N LEU A 245 9.08 3.81 -2.49
CA LEU A 245 8.31 4.41 -1.40
C LEU A 245 9.03 5.61 -0.78
N ALA A 246 10.34 5.50 -0.56
CA ALA A 246 11.15 6.63 -0.11
C ALA A 246 11.09 7.81 -1.10
N ALA A 247 11.16 7.56 -2.39
CA ALA A 247 11.01 8.58 -3.43
C ALA A 247 9.64 9.27 -3.36
N MET A 248 8.54 8.50 -3.24
CA MET A 248 7.21 9.08 -3.08
C MET A 248 7.08 9.95 -1.84
N ILE A 249 7.67 9.54 -0.72
CA ILE A 249 7.71 10.34 0.53
C ILE A 249 8.45 11.65 0.28
N PHE A 250 9.66 11.61 -0.30
CA PHE A 250 10.46 12.80 -0.58
C PHE A 250 9.74 13.75 -1.56
N ALA A 251 9.13 13.23 -2.61
CA ALA A 251 8.33 14.04 -3.53
C ALA A 251 7.16 14.71 -2.82
N THR A 252 6.45 13.98 -1.94
CA THR A 252 5.30 14.49 -1.19
C THR A 252 5.68 15.64 -0.26
N VAL A 253 6.91 15.63 0.29
CA VAL A 253 7.44 16.73 1.13
C VAL A 253 8.31 17.73 0.37
N ASN A 254 8.27 17.72 -0.96
CA ASN A 254 9.05 18.59 -1.86
C ASN A 254 10.59 18.48 -1.73
N ASP A 255 11.09 17.33 -1.29
CA ASP A 255 12.53 17.03 -1.22
C ASP A 255 13.03 16.43 -2.54
N ARG A 256 13.12 17.23 -3.58
CA ARG A 256 13.53 16.82 -4.94
C ARG A 256 14.94 16.21 -5.03
N PRO A 257 15.97 16.66 -4.29
CA PRO A 257 17.27 16.02 -4.33
C PRO A 257 17.24 14.56 -3.85
N ASN A 258 16.57 14.27 -2.73
CA ASN A 258 16.47 12.92 -2.21
C ASN A 258 15.50 12.04 -3.01
N TYR A 259 14.43 12.62 -3.58
CA TYR A 259 13.60 11.92 -4.58
C TYR A 259 14.45 11.37 -5.74
N ARG A 260 15.26 12.23 -6.38
CA ARG A 260 16.11 11.80 -7.51
C ARG A 260 17.12 10.73 -7.09
N ARG A 261 17.70 10.86 -5.88
CA ARG A 261 18.64 9.86 -5.34
C ARG A 261 17.96 8.52 -5.12
N ALA A 262 16.77 8.50 -4.54
CA ALA A 262 16.00 7.28 -4.32
C ALA A 262 15.59 6.63 -5.64
N MET A 263 15.09 7.40 -6.61
CA MET A 263 14.74 6.87 -7.94
C MET A 263 15.94 6.31 -8.69
N ALA A 264 17.12 6.91 -8.57
CA ALA A 264 18.34 6.36 -9.15
C ALA A 264 18.67 4.96 -8.59
N LEU A 265 18.36 4.71 -7.30
CA LEU A 265 18.54 3.39 -6.68
C LEU A 265 17.46 2.39 -7.16
N VAL A 266 16.23 2.85 -7.38
CA VAL A 266 15.17 2.00 -7.96
C VAL A 266 15.60 1.45 -9.32
N TRP A 267 16.14 2.30 -10.20
CA TRP A 267 16.51 1.89 -11.55
C TRP A 267 17.77 1.03 -11.63
N GLN A 268 18.56 0.92 -10.54
CA GLN A 268 19.68 -0.02 -10.50
C GLN A 268 19.25 -1.48 -10.56
N ASP A 269 18.02 -1.79 -10.12
CA ASP A 269 17.45 -3.15 -10.17
C ASP A 269 16.68 -3.42 -11.48
N GLN A 270 16.73 -2.52 -12.45
CA GLN A 270 16.13 -2.74 -13.76
C GLN A 270 16.93 -3.76 -14.56
N VAL A 271 16.27 -4.82 -14.99
CA VAL A 271 16.89 -5.89 -15.77
C VAL A 271 17.09 -5.42 -17.21
N THR A 272 18.35 -5.30 -17.63
CA THR A 272 18.75 -4.87 -18.98
C THR A 272 19.15 -6.04 -19.89
N SER A 273 19.44 -7.22 -19.34
CA SER A 273 19.80 -8.42 -20.08
C SER A 273 18.61 -9.07 -20.81
N HIS A 274 18.89 -9.81 -21.88
CA HIS A 274 17.87 -10.49 -22.69
C HIS A 274 17.33 -11.75 -21.97
N VAL A 275 16.45 -11.54 -21.00
CA VAL A 275 15.74 -12.59 -20.25
C VAL A 275 14.24 -12.27 -20.21
N ALA A 276 13.43 -13.23 -19.79
CA ALA A 276 11.96 -13.09 -19.80
C ALA A 276 11.42 -11.85 -19.03
N ILE A 277 12.17 -11.36 -18.03
CA ILE A 277 11.82 -10.17 -17.23
C ILE A 277 12.56 -8.88 -17.66
N GLN A 278 13.14 -8.86 -18.88
CA GLN A 278 13.83 -7.69 -19.39
C GLN A 278 12.95 -6.45 -19.34
N GLY A 279 13.53 -5.33 -18.89
CA GLY A 279 12.84 -4.04 -18.72
C GLY A 279 12.11 -3.90 -17.39
N GLY A 280 11.83 -4.99 -16.68
CA GLY A 280 11.23 -4.97 -15.35
C GLY A 280 12.24 -4.80 -14.22
N ILE A 281 11.75 -4.52 -13.03
CA ILE A 281 12.52 -4.55 -11.78
C ILE A 281 12.58 -5.99 -11.28
N GLY A 282 13.78 -6.54 -11.11
CA GLY A 282 13.93 -7.93 -10.68
C GLY A 282 15.38 -8.42 -10.70
N ASN A 283 15.55 -9.73 -10.55
CA ASN A 283 16.85 -10.39 -10.59
C ASN A 283 16.97 -11.21 -11.87
N ALA A 284 17.86 -10.81 -12.77
CA ALA A 284 18.08 -11.47 -14.06
C ALA A 284 18.56 -12.92 -13.93
N GLN A 285 19.34 -13.24 -12.88
CA GLN A 285 19.92 -14.59 -12.68
C GLN A 285 18.86 -15.60 -12.23
N SER A 286 17.97 -15.17 -11.30
CA SER A 286 16.88 -16.02 -10.80
C SER A 286 15.62 -15.96 -11.65
N GLY A 287 15.49 -14.99 -12.55
CA GLY A 287 14.28 -14.70 -13.30
C GLY A 287 13.13 -14.17 -12.43
N GLN A 288 13.40 -13.78 -11.19
CA GLN A 288 12.38 -13.31 -10.26
C GLN A 288 12.09 -11.83 -10.45
N SER A 289 10.80 -11.49 -10.52
CA SER A 289 10.28 -10.13 -10.59
C SER A 289 8.97 -10.07 -9.82
N TYR A 290 8.85 -9.09 -8.93
CA TYR A 290 7.67 -8.94 -8.08
C TYR A 290 6.81 -7.78 -8.57
N SER A 291 5.50 -8.01 -8.66
CA SER A 291 4.54 -6.97 -9.07
C SER A 291 4.57 -5.76 -8.16
N PHE A 292 4.72 -5.95 -6.85
CA PHE A 292 4.84 -4.86 -5.89
C PHE A 292 6.03 -3.95 -6.21
N ASN A 293 7.23 -4.51 -6.45
CA ASN A 293 8.42 -3.71 -6.81
C ASN A 293 8.20 -2.91 -8.09
N ASN A 294 7.68 -3.55 -9.13
CA ASN A 294 7.45 -2.90 -10.42
C ASN A 294 6.37 -1.81 -10.35
N LEU A 295 5.24 -2.11 -9.72
CA LEU A 295 4.14 -1.15 -9.63
C LEU A 295 4.45 0.02 -8.69
N THR A 296 5.20 -0.22 -7.62
CA THR A 296 5.67 0.86 -6.74
C THR A 296 6.66 1.76 -7.47
N ALA A 297 7.61 1.17 -8.23
CA ALA A 297 8.56 1.93 -9.05
C ALA A 297 7.86 2.79 -10.10
N LEU A 298 6.89 2.22 -10.84
CA LEU A 298 6.09 2.95 -11.83
C LEU A 298 5.32 4.10 -11.19
N ASN A 299 4.61 3.83 -10.08
CA ASN A 299 3.86 4.89 -9.39
C ASN A 299 4.78 5.97 -8.80
N ALA A 300 6.00 5.62 -8.34
CA ALA A 300 6.96 6.59 -7.82
C ALA A 300 7.54 7.50 -8.91
N ALA A 301 7.68 7.02 -10.13
CA ALA A 301 8.15 7.82 -11.26
C ALA A 301 7.20 8.97 -11.64
N ASP A 302 5.93 8.91 -11.19
CA ASP A 302 4.87 9.89 -11.46
C ASP A 302 4.75 11.00 -10.38
N TYR A 303 5.64 11.03 -9.41
CA TYR A 303 5.69 12.05 -8.36
C TYR A 303 6.65 13.16 -8.80
#